data_ab767e627851092ffa136f946a99b399
#
_entry.id   ab767e627851092ffa136f946a99b399
#
_cell.length_a   1.000
_cell.length_b   1.000
_cell.length_c   1.000
_cell.angle_alpha   90.00
_cell.angle_beta   90.00
_cell.angle_gamma   90.00
#
_symmetry.space_group_name_H-M   'P 1'
#
loop_
_entity.id
_entity.type
_entity.pdbx_description
1 polymer ?
#
loop_
_entity_poly.entity_id
_entity_poly.type
_entity_poly.pdbx_seq_one_letter_code
_entity_poly.pdbx_strand_id
1 'polypeptide(L)'
;MPRPASDLIARIAWRYYVQKQNQAEIAANLNLSRQSVQRYLSQALEQGIVVTRIDHRYLSECLELGQELQSRYRLKLCEVAPATAEQSVEEVFQSLCALGAQVMEHFIRREDPYTFALGSGQTIRHSINHLEEFQRNDHSVTSLVGFTTPEGNPSEFDLVTPFAEKTGAQGYYFPAPLVLPTLDEKQLLEQLTVYQRVIKIVEQASVAFASVSPLHTNSAFLKEDLMTTEEWQYLQKQGACAELLGRVLDVDGRLLNEEFTNRLAGEALRPNPDRLFVCISGGIQKHQALYSILQGKWVNGLVTDEQTAHYLLQMAPTSVR
;
A
#
# COMPACT_ATOMS: atom_id res chain seq x y z
N MET A 1 -27.91 -3.05 -11.71
CA MET A 1 -27.94 -2.98 -13.21
C MET A 1 -26.80 -2.06 -13.65
N PRO A 2 -25.91 -2.47 -14.57
CA PRO A 2 -24.87 -1.58 -15.09
C PRO A 2 -25.50 -0.32 -15.69
N ARG A 3 -24.89 0.83 -15.47
CA ARG A 3 -25.33 2.09 -16.08
C ARG A 3 -25.13 2.01 -17.60
N PRO A 4 -26.02 2.58 -18.46
CA PRO A 4 -25.89 2.50 -19.94
C PRO A 4 -24.52 2.91 -20.48
N ALA A 5 -23.82 3.84 -19.84
CA ALA A 5 -22.47 4.26 -20.19
C ALA A 5 -21.41 3.18 -19.94
N SER A 6 -21.53 2.40 -18.88
CA SER A 6 -20.58 1.32 -18.55
C SER A 6 -20.65 0.17 -19.56
N ASP A 7 -21.83 -0.14 -20.10
CA ASP A 7 -21.99 -1.17 -21.14
C ASP A 7 -21.28 -0.76 -22.45
N LEU A 8 -21.40 0.50 -22.86
CA LEU A 8 -20.71 1.01 -24.06
C LEU A 8 -19.18 0.95 -23.89
N ILE A 9 -18.68 1.38 -22.73
CA ILE A 9 -17.25 1.33 -22.40
C ILE A 9 -16.75 -0.12 -22.47
N ALA A 10 -17.45 -1.06 -21.84
CA ALA A 10 -17.09 -2.47 -21.84
C ALA A 10 -17.10 -3.07 -23.27
N ARG A 11 -18.08 -2.73 -24.12
CA ARG A 11 -18.14 -3.20 -25.51
C ARG A 11 -16.99 -2.65 -26.36
N ILE A 12 -16.62 -1.40 -26.17
CA ILE A 12 -15.46 -0.78 -26.86
C ILE A 12 -14.19 -1.47 -26.43
N ALA A 13 -14.00 -1.69 -25.13
CA ALA A 13 -12.86 -2.39 -24.56
C ALA A 13 -12.77 -3.84 -25.08
N TRP A 14 -13.89 -4.58 -25.11
CA TRP A 14 -13.95 -5.91 -25.68
C TRP A 14 -13.49 -5.99 -27.13
N ARG A 15 -13.97 -5.07 -27.97
CA ARG A 15 -13.56 -4.99 -29.39
C ARG A 15 -12.06 -4.74 -29.53
N TYR A 16 -11.51 -3.86 -28.72
CA TYR A 16 -10.11 -3.49 -28.78
C TYR A 16 -9.20 -4.60 -28.24
N TYR A 17 -9.43 -5.04 -26.98
CA TYR A 17 -8.53 -5.95 -26.28
C TYR A 17 -8.73 -7.41 -26.67
N VAL A 18 -9.97 -7.84 -26.90
CA VAL A 18 -10.29 -9.25 -27.18
C VAL A 18 -10.40 -9.50 -28.69
N GLN A 19 -11.15 -8.67 -29.43
CA GLN A 19 -11.31 -8.85 -30.86
C GLN A 19 -10.18 -8.23 -31.70
N LYS A 20 -9.22 -7.54 -31.05
CA LYS A 20 -8.05 -6.93 -31.68
C LYS A 20 -8.38 -5.91 -32.78
N GLN A 21 -9.56 -5.32 -32.73
CA GLN A 21 -9.93 -4.22 -33.64
C GLN A 21 -9.14 -2.95 -33.29
N ASN A 22 -8.70 -2.22 -34.29
CA ASN A 22 -8.06 -0.93 -34.03
C ASN A 22 -9.09 0.18 -33.73
N GLN A 23 -8.63 1.30 -33.14
CA GLN A 23 -9.52 2.40 -32.74
C GLN A 23 -10.33 2.99 -33.90
N ALA A 24 -9.78 3.00 -35.12
CA ALA A 24 -10.47 3.53 -36.29
C ALA A 24 -11.62 2.62 -36.76
N GLU A 25 -11.41 1.30 -36.73
CA GLU A 25 -12.45 0.31 -37.02
C GLU A 25 -13.59 0.36 -36.01
N ILE A 26 -13.26 0.47 -34.73
CA ILE A 26 -14.24 0.59 -33.63
C ILE A 26 -15.06 1.88 -33.81
N ALA A 27 -14.38 2.99 -34.10
CA ALA A 27 -15.02 4.28 -34.32
C ALA A 27 -16.00 4.22 -35.49
N ALA A 28 -15.59 3.66 -36.65
CA ALA A 28 -16.45 3.48 -37.80
C ALA A 28 -17.68 2.62 -37.53
N ASN A 29 -17.48 1.47 -36.84
CA ASN A 29 -18.54 0.51 -36.52
C ASN A 29 -19.58 1.04 -35.53
N LEU A 30 -19.22 1.99 -34.68
CA LEU A 30 -20.07 2.54 -33.61
C LEU A 30 -20.53 3.97 -33.89
N ASN A 31 -20.20 4.53 -35.05
CA ASN A 31 -20.43 5.94 -35.41
C ASN A 31 -19.87 6.92 -34.35
N LEU A 32 -18.67 6.66 -33.86
CA LEU A 32 -17.96 7.47 -32.88
C LEU A 32 -16.73 8.14 -33.54
N SER A 33 -16.20 9.17 -32.90
CA SER A 33 -14.87 9.67 -33.26
C SER A 33 -13.78 8.78 -32.68
N ARG A 34 -12.60 8.71 -33.33
CA ARG A 34 -11.43 7.99 -32.79
C ARG A 34 -11.02 8.52 -31.41
N GLN A 35 -11.12 9.82 -31.17
CA GLN A 35 -10.89 10.43 -29.84
C GLN A 35 -11.86 9.92 -28.78
N SER A 36 -13.15 9.75 -29.14
CA SER A 36 -14.15 9.20 -28.23
C SER A 36 -13.81 7.75 -27.87
N VAL A 37 -13.39 6.93 -28.84
CA VAL A 37 -12.97 5.55 -28.59
C VAL A 37 -11.75 5.52 -27.65
N GLN A 38 -10.74 6.35 -27.89
CA GLN A 38 -9.57 6.46 -27.03
C GLN A 38 -9.96 6.83 -25.59
N ARG A 39 -10.82 7.84 -25.42
CA ARG A 39 -11.32 8.25 -24.10
C ARG A 39 -12.05 7.11 -23.38
N TYR A 40 -12.89 6.35 -24.07
CA TYR A 40 -13.60 5.21 -23.49
C TYR A 40 -12.65 4.05 -23.14
N LEU A 41 -11.58 3.84 -23.89
CA LEU A 41 -10.56 2.86 -23.53
C LEU A 41 -9.78 3.28 -22.26
N SER A 42 -9.44 4.56 -22.13
CA SER A 42 -8.85 5.08 -20.88
C SER A 42 -9.80 4.91 -19.69
N GLN A 43 -11.08 5.27 -19.87
CA GLN A 43 -12.08 5.05 -18.82
C GLN A 43 -12.28 3.57 -18.46
N ALA A 44 -12.13 2.65 -19.42
CA ALA A 44 -12.20 1.22 -19.14
C ALA A 44 -11.08 0.74 -18.21
N LEU A 45 -9.89 1.28 -18.36
CA LEU A 45 -8.75 1.03 -17.46
C LEU A 45 -8.95 1.70 -16.09
N GLU A 46 -9.32 2.99 -16.09
CA GLU A 46 -9.57 3.76 -14.85
C GLU A 46 -10.69 3.16 -13.99
N GLN A 47 -11.73 2.61 -14.61
CA GLN A 47 -12.86 1.98 -13.92
C GLN A 47 -12.64 0.49 -13.60
N GLY A 48 -11.47 -0.07 -13.94
CA GLY A 48 -11.18 -1.49 -13.72
C GLY A 48 -11.99 -2.46 -14.59
N ILE A 49 -12.68 -1.96 -15.65
CA ILE A 49 -13.38 -2.81 -16.63
C ILE A 49 -12.38 -3.63 -17.45
N VAL A 50 -11.17 -3.09 -17.65
CA VAL A 50 -10.03 -3.75 -18.24
C VAL A 50 -8.91 -3.81 -17.21
N VAL A 51 -8.45 -5.01 -16.93
CA VAL A 51 -7.27 -5.25 -16.11
C VAL A 51 -6.19 -5.82 -17.03
N THR A 52 -5.04 -5.16 -17.10
CA THR A 52 -3.89 -5.65 -17.86
C THR A 52 -2.93 -6.36 -16.92
N ARG A 53 -2.50 -7.56 -17.28
CA ARG A 53 -1.51 -8.34 -16.55
C ARG A 53 -0.31 -8.63 -17.41
N ILE A 54 0.87 -8.42 -16.86
CA ILE A 54 2.15 -8.85 -17.41
C ILE A 54 2.79 -9.76 -16.36
N ASP A 55 3.24 -10.92 -16.80
CA ASP A 55 3.97 -11.83 -15.92
C ASP A 55 5.38 -11.27 -15.70
N HIS A 56 5.61 -10.68 -14.53
CA HIS A 56 6.89 -10.07 -14.16
C HIS A 56 8.06 -11.07 -14.13
N ARG A 57 7.80 -12.38 -14.06
CA ARG A 57 8.84 -13.43 -14.13
C ARG A 57 9.62 -13.44 -15.44
N TYR A 58 9.18 -12.70 -16.45
CA TYR A 58 9.91 -12.51 -17.72
C TYR A 58 10.76 -11.22 -17.74
N LEU A 59 10.75 -10.43 -16.66
CA LEU A 59 11.54 -9.21 -16.51
C LEU A 59 12.83 -9.53 -15.75
N SER A 60 13.86 -10.01 -16.46
CA SER A 60 15.10 -10.52 -15.85
C SER A 60 15.80 -9.51 -14.97
N GLU A 61 15.87 -8.24 -15.39
CA GLU A 61 16.50 -7.16 -14.63
C GLU A 61 15.76 -6.89 -13.31
N CYS A 62 14.44 -6.82 -13.33
CA CYS A 62 13.63 -6.67 -12.11
C CYS A 62 13.85 -7.84 -11.13
N LEU A 63 13.98 -9.07 -11.64
CA LEU A 63 14.26 -10.24 -10.81
C LEU A 63 15.65 -10.17 -10.16
N GLU A 64 16.66 -9.79 -10.92
CA GLU A 64 18.05 -9.64 -10.41
C GLU A 64 18.09 -8.56 -9.31
N LEU A 65 17.52 -7.38 -9.55
CA LEU A 65 17.40 -6.31 -8.56
C LEU A 65 16.67 -6.78 -7.29
N GLY A 66 15.57 -7.52 -7.45
CA GLY A 66 14.83 -8.10 -6.33
C GLY A 66 15.68 -9.03 -5.48
N GLN A 67 16.45 -9.93 -6.12
CA GLN A 67 17.35 -10.86 -5.43
C GLN A 67 18.50 -10.14 -4.71
N GLU A 68 19.08 -9.11 -5.33
CA GLU A 68 20.13 -8.31 -4.71
C GLU A 68 19.62 -7.56 -3.48
N LEU A 69 18.41 -6.95 -3.57
CA LEU A 69 17.77 -6.29 -2.43
C LEU A 69 17.43 -7.27 -1.31
N GLN A 70 16.90 -8.45 -1.66
CA GLN A 70 16.64 -9.52 -0.68
C GLN A 70 17.90 -9.90 0.10
N SER A 71 19.00 -10.12 -0.62
CA SER A 71 20.29 -10.47 -0.03
C SER A 71 20.80 -9.34 0.88
N ARG A 72 20.78 -8.10 0.37
CA ARG A 72 21.34 -6.93 1.04
C ARG A 72 20.61 -6.56 2.32
N TYR A 73 19.27 -6.52 2.28
CA TYR A 73 18.43 -6.10 3.41
C TYR A 73 17.82 -7.28 4.17
N ARG A 74 18.17 -8.53 3.80
CA ARG A 74 17.67 -9.78 4.41
C ARG A 74 16.13 -9.87 4.36
N LEU A 75 15.56 -9.51 3.21
CA LEU A 75 14.11 -9.54 3.01
C LEU A 75 13.64 -10.98 2.73
N LYS A 76 12.45 -11.32 3.22
CA LYS A 76 11.77 -12.58 2.92
C LYS A 76 11.10 -12.58 1.55
N LEU A 77 10.78 -11.37 1.03
CA LEU A 77 10.17 -11.13 -0.28
C LEU A 77 10.67 -9.80 -0.82
N CYS A 78 11.03 -9.74 -2.10
CA CYS A 78 11.26 -8.49 -2.80
C CYS A 78 10.84 -8.65 -4.26
N GLU A 79 9.92 -7.78 -4.70
CA GLU A 79 9.45 -7.72 -6.07
C GLU A 79 9.67 -6.31 -6.62
N VAL A 80 10.14 -6.21 -7.86
CA VAL A 80 10.48 -4.95 -8.50
C VAL A 80 9.63 -4.74 -9.74
N ALA A 81 8.91 -3.62 -9.80
CA ALA A 81 8.14 -3.21 -10.96
C ALA A 81 9.04 -2.52 -11.99
N PRO A 82 8.86 -2.78 -13.29
CA PRO A 82 9.64 -2.12 -14.32
C PRO A 82 9.38 -0.60 -14.33
N ALA A 83 10.45 0.18 -14.41
CA ALA A 83 10.40 1.63 -14.44
C ALA A 83 11.58 2.21 -15.23
N THR A 84 11.32 2.69 -16.45
CA THR A 84 12.34 3.33 -17.28
C THR A 84 12.48 4.83 -16.97
N ALA A 85 13.60 5.43 -17.36
CA ALA A 85 13.87 6.85 -17.13
C ALA A 85 12.93 7.80 -17.89
N GLU A 86 12.28 7.31 -18.97
CA GLU A 86 11.36 8.10 -19.80
C GLU A 86 9.92 8.09 -19.26
N GLN A 87 9.61 7.22 -18.30
CA GLN A 87 8.27 7.14 -17.72
C GLN A 87 7.99 8.32 -16.78
N SER A 88 6.76 8.81 -16.82
CA SER A 88 6.29 9.77 -15.84
C SER A 88 6.15 9.15 -14.45
N VAL A 89 6.15 9.98 -13.42
CA VAL A 89 5.93 9.56 -12.02
C VAL A 89 4.63 8.76 -11.88
N GLU A 90 3.58 9.15 -12.60
CA GLU A 90 2.29 8.46 -12.59
C GLU A 90 2.38 7.07 -13.22
N GLU A 91 3.06 6.91 -14.35
CA GLU A 91 3.22 5.59 -15.00
C GLU A 91 4.02 4.62 -14.12
N VAL A 92 5.09 5.08 -13.45
CA VAL A 92 5.85 4.30 -12.48
C VAL A 92 4.96 3.91 -11.29
N PHE A 93 4.16 4.85 -10.78
CA PHE A 93 3.23 4.60 -9.69
C PHE A 93 2.18 3.54 -10.05
N GLN A 94 1.59 3.61 -11.25
CA GLN A 94 0.63 2.61 -11.73
C GLN A 94 1.27 1.22 -11.89
N SER A 95 2.50 1.14 -12.42
CA SER A 95 3.26 -0.13 -12.52
C SER A 95 3.49 -0.74 -11.13
N LEU A 96 3.90 0.06 -10.18
CA LEU A 96 4.12 -0.35 -8.79
C LEU A 96 2.81 -0.86 -8.15
N CYS A 97 1.70 -0.14 -8.32
CA CYS A 97 0.41 -0.54 -7.76
C CYS A 97 -0.11 -1.85 -8.37
N ALA A 98 0.07 -2.04 -9.68
CA ALA A 98 -0.29 -3.27 -10.37
C ALA A 98 0.53 -4.47 -9.86
N LEU A 99 1.85 -4.31 -9.66
CA LEU A 99 2.68 -5.36 -9.06
C LEU A 99 2.29 -5.62 -7.60
N GLY A 100 1.99 -4.56 -6.82
CA GLY A 100 1.48 -4.69 -5.46
C GLY A 100 0.21 -5.53 -5.38
N ALA A 101 -0.73 -5.32 -6.32
CA ALA A 101 -1.92 -6.15 -6.44
C ALA A 101 -1.59 -7.61 -6.74
N GLN A 102 -0.69 -7.89 -7.69
CA GLN A 102 -0.27 -9.27 -8.02
C GLN A 102 0.35 -9.98 -6.80
N VAL A 103 1.15 -9.27 -6.01
CA VAL A 103 1.71 -9.83 -4.77
C VAL A 103 0.61 -10.12 -3.75
N MET A 104 -0.36 -9.23 -3.55
CA MET A 104 -1.51 -9.49 -2.67
C MET A 104 -2.32 -10.70 -3.15
N GLU A 105 -2.58 -10.80 -4.45
CA GLU A 105 -3.33 -11.90 -5.06
C GLU A 105 -2.63 -13.25 -4.92
N HIS A 106 -1.29 -13.28 -4.91
CA HIS A 106 -0.55 -14.50 -4.62
C HIS A 106 -0.96 -15.10 -3.27
N PHE A 107 -1.19 -14.27 -2.25
CA PHE A 107 -1.66 -14.71 -0.94
C PHE A 107 -3.16 -14.98 -0.90
N ILE A 108 -3.98 -14.19 -1.61
CA ILE A 108 -5.43 -14.39 -1.69
C ILE A 108 -5.79 -15.73 -2.35
N ARG A 109 -4.96 -16.19 -3.31
CA ARG A 109 -5.16 -17.47 -4.02
C ARG A 109 -4.72 -18.71 -3.25
N ARG A 110 -4.13 -18.55 -2.04
CA ARG A 110 -3.76 -19.68 -1.18
C ARG A 110 -4.99 -20.49 -0.80
N GLU A 111 -4.86 -21.82 -0.76
CA GLU A 111 -5.97 -22.73 -0.44
C GLU A 111 -6.43 -22.57 1.01
N ASP A 112 -5.49 -22.44 1.95
CA ASP A 112 -5.76 -22.29 3.38
C ASP A 112 -6.35 -20.89 3.70
N PRO A 113 -7.19 -20.79 4.75
CA PRO A 113 -7.66 -19.51 5.27
C PRO A 113 -6.48 -18.59 5.66
N TYR A 114 -6.55 -17.34 5.23
CA TYR A 114 -5.49 -16.35 5.43
C TYR A 114 -6.04 -15.12 6.14
N THR A 115 -5.27 -14.58 7.09
CA THR A 115 -5.58 -13.30 7.73
C THR A 115 -4.60 -12.24 7.23
N PHE A 116 -5.16 -11.20 6.60
CA PHE A 116 -4.43 -10.04 6.08
C PHE A 116 -4.48 -8.91 7.10
N ALA A 117 -3.34 -8.29 7.40
CA ALA A 117 -3.29 -7.07 8.19
C ALA A 117 -2.88 -5.90 7.28
N LEU A 118 -3.71 -4.88 7.20
CA LEU A 118 -3.50 -3.73 6.35
C LEU A 118 -3.14 -2.51 7.17
N GLY A 119 -2.06 -1.87 6.77
CA GLY A 119 -1.69 -0.55 7.26
C GLY A 119 -2.41 0.56 6.52
N SER A 120 -1.73 1.70 6.35
CA SER A 120 -2.22 2.85 5.60
C SER A 120 -1.39 3.11 4.36
N GLY A 121 -1.88 3.98 3.49
CA GLY A 121 -1.13 4.55 2.37
C GLY A 121 -1.83 4.46 1.02
N GLN A 122 -1.67 5.51 0.22
CA GLN A 122 -2.29 5.61 -1.10
C GLN A 122 -1.82 4.49 -2.04
N THR A 123 -0.55 4.07 -1.95
CA THR A 123 -0.02 2.97 -2.77
C THR A 123 -0.78 1.66 -2.50
N ILE A 124 -1.08 1.35 -1.22
CA ILE A 124 -1.87 0.16 -0.86
C ILE A 124 -3.29 0.29 -1.39
N ARG A 125 -3.94 1.46 -1.22
CA ARG A 125 -5.29 1.72 -1.75
C ARG A 125 -5.35 1.50 -3.26
N HIS A 126 -4.41 2.05 -4.01
CA HIS A 126 -4.36 1.87 -5.46
C HIS A 126 -4.05 0.41 -5.84
N SER A 127 -3.20 -0.28 -5.10
CA SER A 127 -2.97 -1.71 -5.32
C SER A 127 -4.26 -2.52 -5.10
N ILE A 128 -5.05 -2.22 -4.06
CA ILE A 128 -6.35 -2.86 -3.84
C ILE A 128 -7.31 -2.61 -5.01
N ASN A 129 -7.30 -1.40 -5.60
CA ASN A 129 -8.14 -1.09 -6.76
C ASN A 129 -7.77 -1.93 -7.99
N HIS A 130 -6.50 -2.35 -8.12
CA HIS A 130 -6.02 -3.25 -9.17
C HIS A 130 -6.30 -4.74 -8.93
N LEU A 131 -6.78 -5.13 -7.73
CA LEU A 131 -7.15 -6.53 -7.46
C LEU A 131 -8.28 -7.00 -8.38
N GLU A 132 -8.23 -8.26 -8.78
CA GLU A 132 -9.41 -8.95 -9.30
C GLU A 132 -10.47 -9.12 -8.21
N GLU A 133 -11.69 -9.42 -8.63
CA GLU A 133 -12.73 -9.82 -7.68
C GLU A 133 -12.56 -11.28 -7.29
N PHE A 134 -12.57 -11.53 -5.99
CA PHE A 134 -12.50 -12.85 -5.40
C PHE A 134 -13.74 -13.15 -4.56
N GLN A 135 -13.92 -14.41 -4.19
CA GLN A 135 -14.98 -14.87 -3.28
C GLN A 135 -14.32 -15.75 -2.20
N ARG A 136 -13.52 -15.12 -1.32
CA ARG A 136 -12.74 -15.79 -0.27
C ARG A 136 -13.31 -15.47 1.11
N ASN A 137 -14.56 -15.91 1.35
CA ASN A 137 -15.27 -15.74 2.62
C ASN A 137 -14.59 -16.47 3.80
N ASP A 138 -13.66 -17.34 3.50
CA ASP A 138 -12.80 -18.06 4.44
C ASP A 138 -11.59 -17.23 4.91
N HIS A 139 -11.26 -16.14 4.22
CA HIS A 139 -10.21 -15.20 4.61
C HIS A 139 -10.71 -14.14 5.56
N SER A 140 -9.77 -13.52 6.27
CA SER A 140 -10.01 -12.38 7.15
C SER A 140 -9.09 -11.22 6.79
N VAL A 141 -9.55 -10.00 6.98
CA VAL A 141 -8.74 -8.79 6.83
C VAL A 141 -8.93 -7.89 8.04
N THR A 142 -7.85 -7.31 8.53
CA THR A 142 -7.87 -6.42 9.70
C THR A 142 -6.99 -5.20 9.46
N SER A 143 -7.26 -4.10 10.16
CA SER A 143 -6.39 -2.93 10.19
C SER A 143 -5.23 -3.15 11.17
N LEU A 144 -4.06 -2.61 10.85
CA LEU A 144 -2.89 -2.55 11.76
C LEU A 144 -3.00 -1.42 12.79
N VAL A 145 -3.83 -0.42 12.51
CA VAL A 145 -3.99 0.79 13.32
C VAL A 145 -5.47 1.18 13.43
N GLY A 146 -5.79 2.08 14.36
CA GLY A 146 -7.12 2.68 14.45
C GLY A 146 -7.53 3.34 13.13
N PHE A 147 -8.84 3.34 12.82
CA PHE A 147 -9.33 3.73 11.50
C PHE A 147 -10.28 4.94 11.51
N THR A 148 -10.58 5.51 12.68
CA THR A 148 -11.40 6.72 12.77
C THR A 148 -10.54 7.97 12.98
N THR A 149 -11.10 9.13 12.62
CA THR A 149 -10.58 10.42 13.07
C THR A 149 -10.93 10.64 14.55
N PRO A 150 -10.32 11.61 15.24
CA PRO A 150 -10.70 11.95 16.61
C PRO A 150 -12.20 12.27 16.79
N GLU A 151 -12.86 12.82 15.74
CA GLU A 151 -14.30 13.13 15.73
C GLU A 151 -15.18 11.91 15.47
N GLY A 152 -14.59 10.72 15.19
CA GLY A 152 -15.30 9.47 14.95
C GLY A 152 -15.74 9.24 13.50
N ASN A 153 -15.30 10.06 12.55
CA ASN A 153 -15.53 9.82 11.13
C ASN A 153 -14.58 8.70 10.63
N PRO A 154 -14.95 7.94 9.57
CA PRO A 154 -14.01 7.04 8.90
C PRO A 154 -12.81 7.84 8.39
N SER A 155 -11.60 7.38 8.71
CA SER A 155 -10.36 7.96 8.21
C SER A 155 -10.12 7.58 6.74
N GLU A 156 -9.37 8.42 6.02
CA GLU A 156 -8.82 8.06 4.70
C GLU A 156 -7.88 6.84 4.77
N PHE A 157 -7.49 6.42 5.97
CA PHE A 157 -6.65 5.24 6.22
C PHE A 157 -7.41 3.91 6.16
N ASP A 158 -8.77 3.90 6.02
CA ASP A 158 -9.51 2.64 5.89
C ASP A 158 -9.18 1.94 4.57
N LEU A 159 -8.51 0.81 4.70
CA LEU A 159 -8.20 -0.10 3.59
C LEU A 159 -8.90 -1.47 3.75
N VAL A 160 -9.50 -1.71 4.90
CA VAL A 160 -10.19 -2.98 5.20
C VAL A 160 -11.45 -3.11 4.38
N THR A 161 -12.28 -2.04 4.32
CA THR A 161 -13.53 -2.05 3.53
C THR A 161 -13.27 -2.34 2.05
N PRO A 162 -12.43 -1.58 1.32
CA PRO A 162 -12.22 -1.84 -0.10
C PRO A 162 -11.56 -3.20 -0.38
N PHE A 163 -10.68 -3.68 0.52
CA PHE A 163 -10.11 -5.01 0.38
C PHE A 163 -11.15 -6.11 0.59
N ALA A 164 -11.99 -6.00 1.60
CA ALA A 164 -13.07 -6.96 1.88
C ALA A 164 -14.08 -7.02 0.72
N GLU A 165 -14.46 -5.87 0.15
CA GLU A 165 -15.35 -5.79 -1.01
C GLU A 165 -14.77 -6.50 -2.24
N LYS A 166 -13.45 -6.34 -2.49
CA LYS A 166 -12.77 -6.99 -3.62
C LYS A 166 -12.55 -8.49 -3.42
N THR A 167 -12.34 -8.93 -2.18
CA THR A 167 -11.88 -10.30 -1.91
C THR A 167 -12.97 -11.21 -1.35
N GLY A 168 -14.07 -10.65 -0.80
CA GLY A 168 -15.06 -11.37 -0.02
C GLY A 168 -14.59 -11.71 1.40
N ALA A 169 -13.40 -11.28 1.83
CA ALA A 169 -12.85 -11.54 3.15
C ALA A 169 -13.66 -10.88 4.27
N GLN A 170 -13.69 -11.48 5.45
CA GLN A 170 -14.34 -10.90 6.62
C GLN A 170 -13.50 -9.78 7.21
N GLY A 171 -14.04 -8.55 7.26
CA GLY A 171 -13.34 -7.35 7.77
C GLY A 171 -13.43 -7.21 9.29
N TYR A 172 -12.32 -6.83 9.93
CA TYR A 172 -12.22 -6.50 11.35
C TYR A 172 -11.51 -5.17 11.53
N TYR A 173 -12.02 -4.33 12.43
CA TYR A 173 -11.54 -2.96 12.65
C TYR A 173 -11.20 -2.72 14.10
N PHE A 174 -10.15 -1.95 14.35
CA PHE A 174 -9.97 -1.34 15.67
C PHE A 174 -11.04 -0.25 15.86
N PRO A 175 -11.92 -0.37 16.86
CA PRO A 175 -12.95 0.63 17.12
C PRO A 175 -12.38 1.85 17.86
N ALA A 176 -11.43 2.55 17.22
CA ALA A 176 -10.66 3.62 17.83
C ALA A 176 -10.12 4.58 16.78
N PRO A 177 -9.83 5.85 17.15
CA PRO A 177 -9.01 6.73 16.33
C PRO A 177 -7.58 6.21 16.22
N LEU A 178 -6.84 6.70 15.20
CA LEU A 178 -5.44 6.32 14.99
C LEU A 178 -4.57 6.64 16.21
N VAL A 179 -4.78 7.80 16.83
CA VAL A 179 -4.05 8.24 18.02
C VAL A 179 -5.04 8.68 19.10
N LEU A 180 -4.81 8.26 20.35
CA LEU A 180 -5.61 8.67 21.49
C LEU A 180 -5.06 9.98 22.06
N PRO A 181 -5.92 10.86 22.64
CA PRO A 181 -5.51 12.11 23.25
C PRO A 181 -4.47 11.89 24.37
N THR A 182 -4.65 10.85 25.17
CA THR A 182 -3.79 10.54 26.32
C THR A 182 -3.42 9.06 26.38
N LEU A 183 -2.35 8.75 27.09
CA LEU A 183 -1.93 7.38 27.35
C LEU A 183 -2.96 6.64 28.23
N ASP A 184 -3.59 7.34 29.16
CA ASP A 184 -4.61 6.76 30.06
C ASP A 184 -5.84 6.29 29.24
N GLU A 185 -6.31 7.11 28.29
CA GLU A 185 -7.40 6.73 27.41
C GLU A 185 -7.05 5.51 26.56
N LYS A 186 -5.79 5.43 26.06
CA LYS A 186 -5.32 4.25 25.35
C LYS A 186 -5.34 3.00 26.26
N GLN A 187 -4.87 3.10 27.49
CA GLN A 187 -4.88 1.98 28.42
C GLN A 187 -6.30 1.52 28.77
N LEU A 188 -7.25 2.43 28.88
CA LEU A 188 -8.67 2.09 29.05
C LEU A 188 -9.23 1.39 27.81
N LEU A 189 -8.92 1.89 26.60
CA LEU A 189 -9.32 1.27 25.35
C LEU A 189 -8.80 -0.17 25.24
N GLU A 190 -7.54 -0.40 25.59
CA GLU A 190 -6.90 -1.71 25.56
C GLU A 190 -7.55 -2.75 26.49
N GLN A 191 -8.29 -2.33 27.51
CA GLN A 191 -9.03 -3.21 28.41
C GLN A 191 -10.38 -3.67 27.82
N LEU A 192 -10.86 -3.02 26.77
CA LEU A 192 -12.14 -3.39 26.16
C LEU A 192 -12.05 -4.74 25.45
N THR A 193 -13.02 -5.61 25.73
CA THR A 193 -13.07 -6.96 25.13
C THR A 193 -13.03 -6.92 23.59
N VAL A 194 -13.70 -5.95 22.97
CA VAL A 194 -13.71 -5.80 21.50
C VAL A 194 -12.32 -5.46 20.98
N TYR A 195 -11.60 -4.56 21.65
CA TYR A 195 -10.21 -4.20 21.28
C TYR A 195 -9.27 -5.42 21.39
N GLN A 196 -9.34 -6.14 22.50
CA GLN A 196 -8.53 -7.36 22.72
C GLN A 196 -8.81 -8.46 21.70
N ARG A 197 -10.05 -8.59 21.22
CA ARG A 197 -10.40 -9.54 20.15
C ARG A 197 -9.74 -9.16 18.84
N VAL A 198 -9.76 -7.88 18.47
CA VAL A 198 -9.13 -7.42 17.22
C VAL A 198 -7.61 -7.54 17.28
N ILE A 199 -6.97 -7.20 18.43
CA ILE A 199 -5.51 -7.39 18.62
C ILE A 199 -5.13 -8.85 18.37
N LYS A 200 -5.88 -9.82 18.89
CA LYS A 200 -5.59 -11.25 18.65
C LYS A 200 -5.68 -11.63 17.18
N ILE A 201 -6.61 -11.04 16.43
CA ILE A 201 -6.73 -11.26 14.98
C ILE A 201 -5.51 -10.69 14.26
N VAL A 202 -5.07 -9.49 14.64
CA VAL A 202 -3.86 -8.85 14.07
C VAL A 202 -2.60 -9.66 14.37
N GLU A 203 -2.44 -10.13 15.61
CA GLU A 203 -1.30 -10.98 16.03
C GLU A 203 -1.24 -12.30 15.24
N GLN A 204 -2.39 -12.84 14.86
CA GLN A 204 -2.51 -14.05 14.04
C GLN A 204 -2.44 -13.80 12.54
N ALA A 205 -2.28 -12.53 12.11
CA ALA A 205 -2.22 -12.22 10.70
C ALA A 205 -1.04 -12.90 10.02
N SER A 206 -1.33 -13.57 8.90
CA SER A 206 -0.37 -14.34 8.13
C SER A 206 0.60 -13.44 7.34
N VAL A 207 0.09 -12.29 6.88
CA VAL A 207 0.84 -11.28 6.15
C VAL A 207 0.32 -9.89 6.47
N ALA A 208 1.22 -8.92 6.49
CA ALA A 208 0.88 -7.51 6.64
C ALA A 208 1.35 -6.70 5.42
N PHE A 209 0.57 -5.70 5.03
CA PHE A 209 0.90 -4.76 3.95
C PHE A 209 0.75 -3.33 4.44
N ALA A 210 1.75 -2.50 4.17
CA ALA A 210 1.71 -1.06 4.41
C ALA A 210 2.53 -0.30 3.37
N SER A 211 2.41 1.01 3.35
CA SER A 211 3.29 1.90 2.60
C SER A 211 4.03 2.81 3.57
N VAL A 212 5.20 3.28 3.17
CA VAL A 212 5.95 4.32 3.87
C VAL A 212 5.71 5.67 3.21
N SER A 213 5.66 6.72 4.01
CA SER A 213 5.55 8.11 3.55
C SER A 213 6.82 8.88 3.88
N PRO A 214 7.29 9.77 2.96
CA PRO A 214 8.31 10.74 3.32
C PRO A 214 7.73 11.78 4.27
N LEU A 215 8.56 12.33 5.12
CA LEU A 215 8.15 13.39 6.03
C LEU A 215 8.20 14.75 5.32
N HIS A 216 7.06 15.24 4.84
CA HIS A 216 6.93 16.55 4.20
C HIS A 216 5.68 17.30 4.69
N THR A 217 5.58 18.60 4.39
CA THR A 217 4.52 19.50 4.86
C THR A 217 3.09 19.12 4.43
N ASN A 218 2.94 18.20 3.48
CA ASN A 218 1.64 17.68 3.02
C ASN A 218 1.30 16.30 3.61
N SER A 219 1.96 15.91 4.70
CA SER A 219 1.69 14.63 5.36
C SER A 219 0.24 14.55 5.83
N ALA A 220 -0.35 13.35 5.77
CA ALA A 220 -1.69 13.11 6.28
C ALA A 220 -1.82 13.43 7.78
N PHE A 221 -0.73 13.29 8.54
CA PHE A 221 -0.68 13.63 9.96
C PHE A 221 -0.97 15.10 10.26
N LEU A 222 -0.47 16.02 9.43
CA LEU A 222 -0.78 17.44 9.55
C LEU A 222 -2.17 17.78 9.01
N LYS A 223 -2.62 17.09 7.97
CA LYS A 223 -3.95 17.33 7.38
C LYS A 223 -5.10 16.87 8.27
N GLU A 224 -4.90 15.80 9.03
CA GLU A 224 -5.90 15.24 9.95
C GLU A 224 -5.70 15.71 11.40
N ASP A 225 -4.90 16.77 11.60
CA ASP A 225 -4.60 17.36 12.93
C ASP A 225 -4.09 16.34 13.97
N LEU A 226 -3.46 15.26 13.50
CA LEU A 226 -2.91 14.21 14.36
C LEU A 226 -1.61 14.62 15.04
N MET A 227 -0.94 15.65 14.51
CA MET A 227 0.30 16.22 15.02
C MET A 227 0.31 17.73 14.78
N THR A 228 0.81 18.49 15.74
CA THR A 228 0.93 19.95 15.61
C THR A 228 2.07 20.34 14.67
N THR A 229 1.99 21.56 14.12
CA THR A 229 3.08 22.11 13.28
C THR A 229 4.40 22.23 14.05
N GLU A 230 4.36 22.54 15.33
CA GLU A 230 5.52 22.65 16.21
C GLU A 230 6.19 21.28 16.44
N GLU A 231 5.40 20.23 16.73
CA GLU A 231 5.89 18.85 16.85
C GLU A 231 6.53 18.40 15.56
N TRP A 232 5.88 18.66 14.42
CA TRP A 232 6.41 18.35 13.09
C TRP A 232 7.75 19.04 12.82
N GLN A 233 7.86 20.33 13.06
CA GLN A 233 9.11 21.09 12.90
C GLN A 233 10.23 20.59 13.83
N TYR A 234 9.86 20.21 15.05
CA TYR A 234 10.81 19.60 15.99
C TYR A 234 11.37 18.28 15.44
N LEU A 235 10.51 17.38 14.96
CA LEU A 235 10.93 16.10 14.40
C LEU A 235 11.81 16.28 13.15
N GLN A 236 11.48 17.24 12.28
CA GLN A 236 12.34 17.57 11.13
C GLN A 236 13.75 18.00 11.57
N LYS A 237 13.86 18.81 12.61
CA LYS A 237 15.18 19.23 13.18
C LYS A 237 15.94 18.04 13.79
N GLN A 238 15.25 16.99 14.23
CA GLN A 238 15.85 15.75 14.73
C GLN A 238 16.27 14.80 13.59
N GLY A 239 16.09 15.18 12.33
CA GLY A 239 16.48 14.36 11.17
C GLY A 239 15.40 13.37 10.71
N ALA A 240 14.14 13.60 11.08
CA ALA A 240 13.02 12.79 10.63
C ALA A 240 12.90 12.78 9.09
N CYS A 241 12.80 11.61 8.49
CA CYS A 241 12.70 11.44 7.03
C CYS A 241 11.65 10.44 6.58
N ALA A 242 11.14 9.60 7.48
CA ALA A 242 10.16 8.56 7.15
C ALA A 242 9.02 8.52 8.17
N GLU A 243 7.84 8.15 7.70
CA GLU A 243 6.67 7.85 8.52
C GLU A 243 6.12 6.47 8.12
N LEU A 244 5.96 5.60 9.10
CA LEU A 244 5.36 4.26 8.96
C LEU A 244 4.29 4.06 10.04
N LEU A 245 3.01 4.15 9.66
CA LEU A 245 1.88 3.88 10.56
C LEU A 245 1.98 4.66 11.89
N GLY A 246 2.22 5.96 11.80
CA GLY A 246 2.36 6.85 12.96
C GLY A 246 3.76 6.93 13.55
N ARG A 247 4.67 6.09 13.11
CA ARG A 247 6.05 6.06 13.61
C ARG A 247 6.92 6.93 12.74
N VAL A 248 7.51 7.96 13.34
CA VAL A 248 8.43 8.87 12.67
C VAL A 248 9.87 8.42 12.91
N LEU A 249 10.61 8.24 11.82
CA LEU A 249 11.92 7.62 11.83
C LEU A 249 12.98 8.55 11.25
N ASP A 250 14.21 8.46 11.77
CA ASP A 250 15.41 9.05 11.17
C ASP A 250 15.95 8.19 10.01
N VAL A 251 17.04 8.62 9.37
CA VAL A 251 17.66 7.91 8.25
C VAL A 251 18.20 6.52 8.63
N ASP A 252 18.57 6.31 9.88
CA ASP A 252 19.02 5.02 10.41
C ASP A 252 17.84 4.10 10.81
N GLY A 253 16.61 4.58 10.67
CA GLY A 253 15.38 3.87 11.03
C GLY A 253 15.09 3.86 12.53
N ARG A 254 15.66 4.81 13.29
CA ARG A 254 15.38 4.97 14.72
C ARG A 254 14.09 5.77 14.93
N LEU A 255 13.29 5.34 15.89
CA LEU A 255 12.05 6.03 16.26
C LEU A 255 12.35 7.35 16.97
N LEU A 256 11.75 8.44 16.49
CA LEU A 256 11.94 9.81 17.00
C LEU A 256 10.75 10.32 17.83
N ASN A 257 9.56 9.73 17.70
CA ASN A 257 8.32 10.21 18.32
C ASN A 257 7.73 9.17 19.30
N GLU A 258 8.52 8.64 20.21
CA GLU A 258 8.11 7.57 21.10
C GLU A 258 6.87 7.93 21.94
N GLU A 259 6.79 9.13 22.49
CA GLU A 259 5.64 9.60 23.27
C GLU A 259 4.34 9.58 22.44
N PHE A 260 4.37 10.07 21.20
CA PHE A 260 3.24 9.99 20.29
C PHE A 260 2.91 8.54 19.96
N THR A 261 3.93 7.73 19.65
CA THR A 261 3.78 6.33 19.29
C THR A 261 3.10 5.50 20.39
N ASN A 262 3.35 5.82 21.65
CA ASN A 262 2.73 5.15 22.79
C ASN A 262 1.22 5.41 22.89
N ARG A 263 0.69 6.43 22.22
CA ARG A 263 -0.74 6.74 22.15
C ARG A 263 -1.44 6.19 20.90
N LEU A 264 -0.72 5.54 19.98
CA LEU A 264 -1.31 4.93 18.79
C LEU A 264 -2.20 3.74 19.16
N ALA A 265 -3.42 3.71 18.62
CA ALA A 265 -4.27 2.53 18.69
C ALA A 265 -3.87 1.53 17.60
N GLY A 266 -3.88 0.25 17.94
CA GLY A 266 -3.56 -0.82 17.03
C GLY A 266 -2.36 -1.65 17.48
N GLU A 267 -1.69 -2.28 16.54
CA GLU A 267 -0.55 -3.15 16.82
C GLU A 267 0.70 -2.36 17.24
N ALA A 268 1.37 -2.86 18.26
CA ALA A 268 2.68 -2.36 18.70
C ALA A 268 3.78 -2.86 17.73
N LEU A 269 3.88 -2.22 16.56
CA LEU A 269 4.91 -2.57 15.57
C LEU A 269 6.32 -2.38 16.13
N ARG A 270 7.20 -3.32 15.81
CA ARG A 270 8.60 -3.31 16.21
C ARG A 270 9.49 -3.69 15.04
N PRO A 271 10.79 -3.28 15.05
CA PRO A 271 11.77 -3.80 14.11
C PRO A 271 11.88 -5.33 14.16
N ASN A 272 12.28 -5.94 13.04
CA ASN A 272 12.37 -7.39 12.84
C ASN A 272 11.04 -8.13 13.06
N PRO A 273 10.00 -7.85 12.26
CA PRO A 273 8.71 -8.52 12.40
C PRO A 273 8.81 -10.02 12.14
N ASP A 274 8.16 -10.83 12.99
CA ASP A 274 8.16 -12.29 12.88
C ASP A 274 7.39 -12.76 11.62
N ARG A 275 6.22 -12.18 11.37
CA ARG A 275 5.43 -12.45 10.16
C ARG A 275 6.01 -11.72 8.94
N LEU A 276 5.56 -12.11 7.76
CA LEU A 276 5.84 -11.34 6.54
C LEU A 276 5.12 -9.98 6.60
N PHE A 277 5.92 -8.91 6.62
CA PHE A 277 5.43 -7.53 6.58
C PHE A 277 5.99 -6.85 5.33
N VAL A 278 5.13 -6.66 4.34
CA VAL A 278 5.49 -6.15 3.02
C VAL A 278 5.21 -4.65 2.95
N CYS A 279 6.23 -3.87 2.65
CA CYS A 279 6.08 -2.47 2.24
C CYS A 279 5.87 -2.42 0.72
N ILE A 280 4.76 -1.84 0.27
CA ILE A 280 4.54 -1.52 -1.15
C ILE A 280 4.75 -0.02 -1.31
N SER A 281 5.90 0.37 -1.84
CA SER A 281 6.29 1.77 -1.93
C SER A 281 7.44 1.97 -2.92
N GLY A 282 7.44 3.12 -3.61
CA GLY A 282 8.46 3.46 -4.59
C GLY A 282 8.34 4.91 -5.05
N GLY A 283 9.17 5.27 -6.01
CA GLY A 283 9.30 6.61 -6.54
C GLY A 283 10.31 7.48 -5.80
N ILE A 284 10.90 8.40 -6.55
CA ILE A 284 12.06 9.23 -6.12
C ILE A 284 11.83 9.95 -4.78
N GLN A 285 10.59 10.41 -4.55
CA GLN A 285 10.24 11.14 -3.33
C GLN A 285 10.26 10.27 -2.07
N LYS A 286 10.19 8.94 -2.22
CA LYS A 286 10.15 7.98 -1.12
C LYS A 286 11.48 7.26 -0.87
N HIS A 287 12.50 7.53 -1.66
CA HIS A 287 13.81 6.86 -1.59
C HIS A 287 14.39 6.85 -0.17
N GLN A 288 14.49 8.03 0.45
CA GLN A 288 15.06 8.16 1.79
C GLN A 288 14.20 7.48 2.85
N ALA A 289 12.86 7.57 2.73
CA ALA A 289 11.94 6.93 3.65
C ALA A 289 12.02 5.40 3.55
N LEU A 290 12.10 4.85 2.35
CA LEU A 290 12.30 3.42 2.13
C LEU A 290 13.65 2.94 2.69
N TYR A 291 14.72 3.69 2.43
CA TYR A 291 16.02 3.38 3.01
C TYR A 291 15.97 3.32 4.54
N SER A 292 15.34 4.30 5.18
CA SER A 292 15.14 4.38 6.63
C SER A 292 14.46 3.12 7.20
N ILE A 293 13.29 2.74 6.67
CA ILE A 293 12.57 1.57 7.20
C ILE A 293 13.29 0.24 6.98
N LEU A 294 14.09 0.15 5.89
CA LEU A 294 14.91 -1.03 5.61
C LEU A 294 16.12 -1.10 6.55
N GLN A 295 16.81 0.02 6.81
CA GLN A 295 17.91 0.11 7.79
C GLN A 295 17.42 -0.24 9.20
N GLY A 296 16.29 0.32 9.61
CA GLY A 296 15.66 0.01 10.90
C GLY A 296 15.00 -1.37 10.97
N LYS A 297 14.97 -2.13 9.86
CA LYS A 297 14.33 -3.47 9.76
C LYS A 297 12.86 -3.48 10.19
N TRP A 298 12.14 -2.41 9.90
CA TRP A 298 10.72 -2.28 10.22
C TRP A 298 9.83 -3.19 9.37
N VAL A 299 10.33 -3.60 8.20
CA VAL A 299 9.66 -4.51 7.28
C VAL A 299 10.65 -5.59 6.82
N ASN A 300 10.13 -6.74 6.39
CA ASN A 300 10.93 -7.86 5.86
C ASN A 300 10.44 -8.34 4.49
N GLY A 301 9.56 -7.54 3.85
CA GLY A 301 9.14 -7.67 2.46
C GLY A 301 9.08 -6.31 1.79
N LEU A 302 9.37 -6.25 0.50
CA LEU A 302 9.36 -5.02 -0.29
C LEU A 302 8.75 -5.29 -1.66
N VAL A 303 7.88 -4.38 -2.10
CA VAL A 303 7.47 -4.24 -3.50
C VAL A 303 7.81 -2.80 -3.89
N THR A 304 8.66 -2.64 -4.89
CA THR A 304 9.17 -1.32 -5.30
C THR A 304 9.31 -1.23 -6.82
N ASP A 305 9.85 -0.13 -7.33
CA ASP A 305 10.18 0.08 -8.74
C ASP A 305 11.69 0.02 -9.00
N GLU A 306 12.09 -0.14 -10.28
CA GLU A 306 13.51 -0.25 -10.68
C GLU A 306 14.34 0.95 -10.26
N GLN A 307 13.82 2.18 -10.40
CA GLN A 307 14.58 3.39 -10.04
C GLN A 307 14.86 3.42 -8.54
N THR A 308 13.86 3.06 -7.74
CA THR A 308 14.00 2.93 -6.29
C THR A 308 14.94 1.77 -5.91
N ALA A 309 14.86 0.63 -6.61
CA ALA A 309 15.75 -0.50 -6.39
C ALA A 309 17.21 -0.13 -6.61
N HIS A 310 17.52 0.52 -7.71
CA HIS A 310 18.87 1.03 -7.99
C HIS A 310 19.36 2.00 -6.92
N TYR A 311 18.51 2.95 -6.49
CA TYR A 311 18.87 3.87 -5.40
C TYR A 311 19.23 3.10 -4.11
N LEU A 312 18.40 2.17 -3.70
CA LEU A 312 18.59 1.38 -2.47
C LEU A 312 19.89 0.54 -2.53
N LEU A 313 20.24 0.03 -3.71
CA LEU A 313 21.47 -0.73 -3.92
C LEU A 313 22.73 0.16 -3.95
N GLN A 314 22.62 1.43 -4.29
CA GLN A 314 23.74 2.39 -4.23
C GLN A 314 24.03 2.89 -2.79
N MET A 315 23.01 2.88 -1.91
CA MET A 315 23.20 3.31 -0.53
C MET A 315 24.09 2.33 0.24
N ALA A 316 25.10 2.83 0.95
CA ALA A 316 25.93 1.99 1.80
C ALA A 316 25.09 1.46 2.99
N PRO A 317 25.20 0.17 3.35
CA PRO A 317 24.61 -0.27 4.61
C PRO A 317 25.30 0.48 5.74
N THR A 318 24.50 1.11 6.61
CA THR A 318 25.06 1.68 7.83
C THR A 318 25.64 0.51 8.64
N SER A 319 26.96 0.51 8.85
CA SER A 319 27.59 -0.50 9.70
C SER A 319 26.96 -0.40 11.08
N VAL A 320 26.20 -1.42 11.45
CA VAL A 320 25.68 -1.57 12.82
C VAL A 320 26.88 -1.57 13.75
N ARG A 321 27.08 -0.46 14.45
CA ARG A 321 27.98 -0.40 15.61
C ARG A 321 27.32 -1.00 16.84
#